data_3eccffc26d3a9453d5d404e94feaf485
#
_entry.id   3eccffc26d3a9453d5d404e94feaf485
#
_cell.length_a   1.000
_cell.length_b   1.000
_cell.length_c   1.000
_cell.angle_alpha   90.00
_cell.angle_beta   90.00
_cell.angle_gamma   90.00
#
_symmetry.space_group_name_H-M   'P 1'
#
loop_
_entity.id
_entity.type
_entity.pdbx_description
1 polymer ?
#
loop_
_entity_poly.entity_id
_entity_poly.type
_entity_poly.pdbx_seq_one_letter_code
_entity_poly.pdbx_strand_id
1 'polypeptide(L)'
;MPADEEDERYFQGKEFRDALARYENALRQGQSVYMEADELTDIAEYYMTREREQDADKVIRLALALHPDSVDPQVFLARRQLFLGNTRKAWRISRAIVDQEDREVKFLNAEILIKEDRGREAVVYLLGAWRTLEYDRDHFLYDSAGIFMDYNLWEYALMWVHRLERLFPKYPRTLRMKAELMVCLGRYSEAIPLLNQLLDEDPYRKEVWNLLAESQGATEQFAEAIDSTEYVLAIDKDDRRAMATKASCLFHMNQPQEAHELYRKYLEGDPDDTNILYLDAVCLASLERYAESLKLIDHALEECPDDSPQYVHILLEKAYVESKLHHPIEAMQAIAFAENIRMDDMDCEYSLLKGQVMLENGFEEEAVKSFGEALRSSPSKRNTLMVIGVAYGEAECYDEAIQVMLTVQHTFPDSADGPSPVPYLAYYYYKKDDLHSSLTYLKQAAEADRQSTEQLFSSIYPGVTPDEYYLYAYRNLYGHFPEEDK
;
A
#
# COMPACT_ATOMS: atom_id res chain seq x y z
N MET A 1 19.13 -5.59 4.52
CA MET A 1 18.63 -4.39 3.82
C MET A 1 18.79 -4.64 2.32
N PRO A 2 17.81 -4.38 1.47
CA PRO A 2 18.06 -4.35 0.04
C PRO A 2 19.10 -3.24 -0.22
N ALA A 3 20.05 -3.50 -1.11
CA ALA A 3 21.02 -2.50 -1.51
C ALA A 3 20.29 -1.33 -2.17
N ASP A 4 20.63 -0.10 -1.77
CA ASP A 4 20.16 1.09 -2.45
C ASP A 4 20.72 1.10 -3.88
N GLU A 5 20.06 1.76 -4.84
CA GLU A 5 20.54 1.80 -6.24
C GLU A 5 21.98 2.34 -6.36
N GLU A 6 22.39 3.20 -5.45
CA GLU A 6 23.74 3.72 -5.38
C GLU A 6 24.73 2.64 -4.93
N ASP A 7 24.35 1.81 -3.97
CA ASP A 7 25.15 0.66 -3.53
C ASP A 7 25.29 -0.35 -4.66
N GLU A 8 24.22 -0.64 -5.40
CA GLU A 8 24.30 -1.55 -6.54
C GLU A 8 25.21 -1.00 -7.65
N ARG A 9 25.15 0.30 -7.94
CA ARG A 9 26.06 0.95 -8.89
C ARG A 9 27.51 0.89 -8.42
N TYR A 10 27.76 1.15 -7.11
CA TYR A 10 29.06 1.03 -6.51
C TYR A 10 29.61 -0.39 -6.63
N PHE A 11 28.83 -1.41 -6.28
CA PHE A 11 29.22 -2.81 -6.37
C PHE A 11 29.40 -3.31 -7.82
N GLN A 12 28.82 -2.61 -8.79
CA GLN A 12 29.08 -2.84 -10.21
C GLN A 12 30.33 -2.11 -10.71
N GLY A 13 30.88 -1.20 -9.94
CA GLY A 13 32.08 -0.44 -10.26
C GLY A 13 33.30 -1.33 -10.47
N LYS A 14 34.21 -0.89 -11.33
CA LYS A 14 35.42 -1.68 -11.65
C LYS A 14 36.32 -1.87 -10.42
N GLU A 15 36.49 -0.84 -9.62
CA GLU A 15 37.36 -0.83 -8.43
C GLU A 15 36.89 -1.86 -7.41
N PHE A 16 35.60 -1.86 -7.09
CA PHE A 16 34.99 -2.86 -6.19
C PHE A 16 35.13 -4.29 -6.75
N ARG A 17 34.82 -4.52 -8.03
CA ARG A 17 34.96 -5.85 -8.65
C ARG A 17 36.39 -6.38 -8.64
N ASP A 18 37.36 -5.51 -8.86
CA ASP A 18 38.77 -5.85 -8.81
C ASP A 18 39.19 -6.22 -7.36
N ALA A 19 38.69 -5.51 -6.34
CA ALA A 19 38.90 -5.83 -4.94
C ALA A 19 38.26 -7.17 -4.55
N LEU A 20 37.00 -7.37 -4.92
CA LEU A 20 36.27 -8.63 -4.68
C LEU A 20 36.99 -9.83 -5.34
N ALA A 21 37.42 -9.68 -6.60
CA ALA A 21 38.13 -10.73 -7.32
C ALA A 21 39.48 -11.06 -6.66
N ARG A 22 40.23 -10.07 -6.16
CA ARG A 22 41.48 -10.30 -5.40
C ARG A 22 41.21 -11.12 -4.14
N TYR A 23 40.20 -10.74 -3.38
CA TYR A 23 39.78 -11.45 -2.16
C TYR A 23 39.38 -12.89 -2.45
N GLU A 24 38.44 -13.13 -3.40
CA GLU A 24 37.95 -14.46 -3.72
C GLU A 24 39.02 -15.37 -4.31
N ASN A 25 39.94 -14.85 -5.15
CA ASN A 25 41.03 -15.62 -5.71
C ASN A 25 42.04 -16.07 -4.63
N ALA A 26 42.36 -15.20 -3.68
CA ALA A 26 43.22 -15.54 -2.55
C ALA A 26 42.57 -16.65 -1.69
N LEU A 27 41.27 -16.56 -1.42
CA LEU A 27 40.52 -17.60 -0.71
C LEU A 27 40.57 -18.95 -1.43
N ARG A 28 40.36 -18.97 -2.75
CA ARG A 28 40.40 -20.22 -3.56
C ARG A 28 41.78 -20.87 -3.56
N GLN A 29 42.83 -20.04 -3.46
CA GLN A 29 44.22 -20.52 -3.46
C GLN A 29 44.73 -20.84 -2.04
N GLY A 30 43.95 -20.61 -1.01
CA GLY A 30 44.35 -20.76 0.39
C GLY A 30 45.52 -19.83 0.78
N GLN A 31 45.60 -18.66 0.11
CA GLN A 31 46.65 -17.68 0.36
C GLN A 31 46.12 -16.57 1.28
N SER A 32 47.03 -16.02 2.08
CA SER A 32 46.71 -14.78 2.82
C SER A 32 46.70 -13.60 1.87
N VAL A 33 45.69 -12.77 1.97
CA VAL A 33 45.55 -11.48 1.24
C VAL A 33 45.67 -10.35 2.21
N TYR A 34 46.47 -9.33 1.86
CA TYR A 34 46.43 -8.03 2.55
C TYR A 34 45.56 -7.07 1.73
N MET A 35 44.56 -6.49 2.37
CA MET A 35 43.67 -5.51 1.80
C MET A 35 43.41 -4.43 2.85
N GLU A 36 43.03 -3.24 2.42
CA GLU A 36 42.67 -2.14 3.33
C GLU A 36 41.33 -2.45 4.05
N ALA A 37 41.11 -1.77 5.17
CA ALA A 37 39.96 -2.04 6.01
C ALA A 37 38.61 -1.71 5.35
N ASP A 38 38.57 -0.60 4.62
CA ASP A 38 37.43 -0.15 3.83
C ASP A 38 37.08 -1.14 2.72
N GLU A 39 38.08 -1.58 1.90
CA GLU A 39 37.86 -2.61 0.86
C GLU A 39 37.25 -3.90 1.44
N LEU A 40 37.72 -4.33 2.61
CA LEU A 40 37.18 -5.54 3.25
C LEU A 40 35.79 -5.31 3.83
N THR A 41 35.51 -4.10 4.35
CA THR A 41 34.17 -3.78 4.85
C THR A 41 33.14 -3.72 3.73
N ASP A 42 33.49 -3.10 2.61
CA ASP A 42 32.64 -3.06 1.41
C ASP A 42 32.32 -4.47 0.87
N ILE A 43 33.31 -5.40 0.88
CA ILE A 43 33.11 -6.79 0.50
C ILE A 43 32.16 -7.49 1.49
N ALA A 44 32.23 -7.18 2.77
CA ALA A 44 31.32 -7.75 3.77
C ALA A 44 29.88 -7.21 3.59
N GLU A 45 29.73 -5.92 3.32
CA GLU A 45 28.43 -5.32 2.98
C GLU A 45 27.83 -5.93 1.72
N TYR A 46 28.61 -6.08 0.65
CA TYR A 46 28.21 -6.79 -0.55
C TYR A 46 27.73 -8.21 -0.28
N TYR A 47 28.40 -8.97 0.59
CA TYR A 47 27.95 -10.31 0.95
C TYR A 47 26.67 -10.28 1.77
N MET A 48 26.44 -9.27 2.59
CA MET A 48 25.19 -9.10 3.30
C MET A 48 24.01 -8.84 2.35
N THR A 49 24.19 -8.01 1.32
CA THR A 49 23.12 -7.75 0.32
C THR A 49 22.77 -8.99 -0.51
N ARG A 50 23.65 -10.00 -0.52
CA ARG A 50 23.46 -11.30 -1.23
C ARG A 50 23.11 -12.44 -0.26
N GLU A 51 22.70 -12.15 0.97
CA GLU A 51 22.32 -13.13 2.02
C GLU A 51 23.46 -14.10 2.38
N ARG A 52 24.70 -13.73 2.11
CA ARG A 52 25.90 -14.52 2.40
C ARG A 52 26.53 -14.16 3.73
N GLU A 53 25.75 -14.20 4.79
CA GLU A 53 26.14 -13.74 6.15
C GLU A 53 27.43 -14.39 6.66
N GLN A 54 27.62 -15.71 6.46
CA GLN A 54 28.81 -16.42 6.91
C GLN A 54 30.10 -15.94 6.24
N ASP A 55 29.99 -15.52 4.97
CA ASP A 55 31.12 -15.01 4.23
C ASP A 55 31.42 -13.58 4.66
N ALA A 56 30.41 -12.74 4.89
CA ALA A 56 30.57 -11.42 5.49
C ALA A 56 31.30 -11.49 6.86
N ASP A 57 30.89 -12.42 7.73
CA ASP A 57 31.55 -12.65 9.03
C ASP A 57 33.04 -13.05 8.89
N LYS A 58 33.42 -13.81 7.85
CA LYS A 58 34.82 -14.19 7.61
C LYS A 58 35.63 -12.99 7.18
N VAL A 59 35.07 -12.15 6.28
CA VAL A 59 35.73 -10.94 5.78
C VAL A 59 35.99 -9.97 6.93
N ILE A 60 34.95 -9.70 7.75
CA ILE A 60 35.09 -8.77 8.88
C ILE A 60 36.09 -9.27 9.93
N ARG A 61 36.16 -10.59 10.20
CA ARG A 61 37.19 -11.14 11.06
C ARG A 61 38.60 -10.92 10.50
N LEU A 62 38.75 -11.05 9.17
CA LEU A 62 40.03 -10.76 8.50
C LEU A 62 40.36 -9.27 8.60
N ALA A 63 39.40 -8.38 8.33
CA ALA A 63 39.57 -6.93 8.46
C ALA A 63 40.04 -6.52 9.87
N LEU A 64 39.38 -7.01 10.90
CA LEU A 64 39.74 -6.76 12.31
C LEU A 64 41.09 -7.39 12.72
N ALA A 65 41.49 -8.49 12.08
CA ALA A 65 42.81 -9.09 12.32
C ALA A 65 43.94 -8.30 11.68
N LEU A 66 43.72 -7.71 10.51
CA LEU A 66 44.70 -6.89 9.81
C LEU A 66 44.74 -5.45 10.33
N HIS A 67 43.56 -4.90 10.67
CA HIS A 67 43.33 -3.51 11.06
C HIS A 67 42.48 -3.42 12.34
N PRO A 68 43.03 -3.80 13.51
CA PRO A 68 42.25 -3.92 14.74
C PRO A 68 41.65 -2.59 15.25
N ASP A 69 42.27 -1.47 14.90
CA ASP A 69 41.87 -0.11 15.32
C ASP A 69 41.02 0.61 14.26
N SER A 70 40.74 -0.01 13.10
CA SER A 70 39.94 0.63 12.05
C SER A 70 38.47 0.73 12.47
N VAL A 71 37.85 1.86 12.14
CA VAL A 71 36.47 2.20 12.49
C VAL A 71 35.47 1.32 11.72
N ASP A 72 35.60 1.23 10.40
CA ASP A 72 34.58 0.62 9.52
C ASP A 72 34.23 -0.83 9.87
N PRO A 73 35.21 -1.73 10.04
CA PRO A 73 34.90 -3.13 10.43
C PRO A 73 34.27 -3.23 11.82
N GLN A 74 34.62 -2.33 12.75
CA GLN A 74 34.02 -2.31 14.09
C GLN A 74 32.59 -1.76 14.05
N VAL A 75 32.31 -0.75 13.26
CA VAL A 75 30.96 -0.21 13.04
C VAL A 75 30.09 -1.26 12.37
N PHE A 76 30.57 -1.93 11.32
CA PHE A 76 29.87 -3.04 10.68
C PHE A 76 29.50 -4.13 11.70
N LEU A 77 30.44 -4.56 12.51
CA LEU A 77 30.18 -5.56 13.54
C LEU A 77 29.13 -5.11 14.55
N ALA A 78 29.12 -3.83 14.93
CA ALA A 78 28.13 -3.28 15.85
C ALA A 78 26.74 -3.18 15.20
N ARG A 79 26.63 -2.71 13.95
CA ARG A 79 25.37 -2.70 13.16
C ARG A 79 24.81 -4.11 13.00
N ARG A 80 25.66 -5.11 12.76
CA ARG A 80 25.22 -6.52 12.73
C ARG A 80 24.64 -6.97 14.06
N GLN A 81 25.20 -6.54 15.21
CA GLN A 81 24.60 -6.84 16.51
C GLN A 81 23.25 -6.12 16.72
N LEU A 82 23.07 -4.93 16.16
CA LEU A 82 21.78 -4.23 16.17
C LEU A 82 20.73 -4.98 15.35
N PHE A 83 21.09 -5.46 14.19
CA PHE A 83 20.21 -6.29 13.35
C PHE A 83 19.73 -7.55 14.08
N LEU A 84 20.63 -8.18 14.84
CA LEU A 84 20.32 -9.33 15.68
C LEU A 84 19.59 -8.98 17.00
N GLY A 85 19.20 -7.73 17.23
CA GLY A 85 18.54 -7.26 18.44
C GLY A 85 19.44 -7.12 19.66
N ASN A 86 20.76 -7.26 19.52
CA ASN A 86 21.71 -7.24 20.62
C ASN A 86 22.25 -5.82 20.94
N THR A 87 21.39 -4.86 21.28
CA THR A 87 21.77 -3.46 21.53
C THR A 87 22.88 -3.30 22.55
N ARG A 88 22.89 -4.11 23.63
CA ARG A 88 23.97 -4.09 24.65
C ARG A 88 25.35 -4.44 24.10
N LYS A 89 25.42 -5.38 23.14
CA LYS A 89 26.68 -5.73 22.48
C LYS A 89 27.13 -4.63 21.52
N ALA A 90 26.19 -4.06 20.77
CA ALA A 90 26.44 -2.94 19.88
C ALA A 90 27.05 -1.76 20.66
N TRP A 91 26.46 -1.35 21.79
CA TRP A 91 27.02 -0.34 22.69
C TRP A 91 28.43 -0.67 23.18
N ARG A 92 28.69 -1.94 23.52
CA ARG A 92 30.02 -2.35 23.98
C ARG A 92 31.07 -2.17 22.90
N ILE A 93 30.74 -2.56 21.66
CA ILE A 93 31.64 -2.40 20.50
C ILE A 93 31.84 -0.92 20.19
N SER A 94 30.75 -0.15 20.04
CA SER A 94 30.83 1.28 19.74
C SER A 94 31.72 2.05 20.72
N ARG A 95 31.56 1.79 22.05
CA ARG A 95 32.38 2.45 23.08
C ARG A 95 33.84 2.00 23.11
N ALA A 96 34.17 0.87 22.50
CA ALA A 96 35.53 0.37 22.38
C ALA A 96 36.29 0.97 21.19
N ILE A 97 35.58 1.56 20.21
CA ILE A 97 36.19 2.26 19.08
C ILE A 97 37.01 3.44 19.60
N VAL A 98 38.25 3.59 19.12
CA VAL A 98 39.17 4.61 19.59
C VAL A 98 38.74 6.01 19.14
N ASP A 99 38.37 6.15 17.88
CA ASP A 99 37.90 7.43 17.32
C ASP A 99 36.40 7.61 17.51
N GLN A 100 36.04 8.25 18.62
CA GLN A 100 34.64 8.56 18.95
C GLN A 100 34.12 9.80 18.19
N GLU A 101 34.99 10.55 17.54
CA GLU A 101 34.61 11.71 16.72
C GLU A 101 34.31 11.35 15.28
N ASP A 102 34.63 10.12 14.89
CA ASP A 102 34.32 9.58 13.58
C ASP A 102 32.79 9.65 13.29
N ARG A 103 32.46 9.99 12.06
CA ARG A 103 31.08 10.19 11.60
C ARG A 103 30.26 8.91 11.70
N GLU A 104 30.82 7.78 11.28
CA GLU A 104 30.12 6.48 11.31
C GLU A 104 29.84 6.01 12.74
N VAL A 105 30.76 6.31 13.68
CA VAL A 105 30.52 6.03 15.12
C VAL A 105 29.38 6.88 15.66
N LYS A 106 29.25 8.15 15.22
CA LYS A 106 28.14 9.01 15.63
C LYS A 106 26.81 8.52 15.08
N PHE A 107 26.78 8.08 13.83
CA PHE A 107 25.60 7.48 13.24
C PHE A 107 25.22 6.15 13.93
N LEU A 108 26.17 5.26 14.14
CA LEU A 108 25.97 4.04 14.89
C LEU A 108 25.36 4.29 16.30
N ASN A 109 25.87 5.29 17.02
CA ASN A 109 25.33 5.63 18.34
C ASN A 109 23.88 6.11 18.27
N ALA A 110 23.51 6.85 17.23
CA ALA A 110 22.13 7.27 16.98
C ALA A 110 21.24 6.07 16.62
N GLU A 111 21.71 5.17 15.78
CA GLU A 111 21.01 3.93 15.40
C GLU A 111 20.72 3.04 16.64
N ILE A 112 21.72 2.92 17.56
CA ILE A 112 21.52 2.19 18.80
C ILE A 112 20.45 2.85 19.69
N LEU A 113 20.46 4.18 19.81
CA LEU A 113 19.43 4.91 20.55
C LEU A 113 18.04 4.70 19.93
N ILE A 114 17.93 4.74 18.61
CA ILE A 114 16.67 4.49 17.88
C ILE A 114 16.15 3.09 18.19
N LYS A 115 17.01 2.07 18.13
CA LYS A 115 16.64 0.68 18.47
C LYS A 115 16.25 0.47 19.95
N GLU A 116 16.64 1.38 20.82
CA GLU A 116 16.20 1.41 22.23
C GLU A 116 14.92 2.25 22.43
N ASP A 117 14.22 2.63 21.36
CA ASP A 117 13.03 3.50 21.36
C ASP A 117 13.32 4.92 21.94
N ARG A 118 14.54 5.40 21.77
CA ARG A 118 15.03 6.71 22.23
C ARG A 118 15.28 7.66 21.06
N GLY A 119 14.39 7.67 20.08
CA GLY A 119 14.56 8.47 18.84
C GLY A 119 14.76 9.96 19.11
N ARG A 120 14.06 10.53 20.13
CA ARG A 120 14.28 11.94 20.50
C ARG A 120 15.71 12.21 21.00
N GLU A 121 16.32 11.28 21.73
CA GLU A 121 17.68 11.40 22.21
C GLU A 121 18.69 11.26 21.04
N ALA A 122 18.41 10.39 20.09
CA ALA A 122 19.19 10.27 18.87
C ALA A 122 19.23 11.60 18.08
N VAL A 123 18.07 12.28 17.95
CA VAL A 123 18.01 13.62 17.33
C VAL A 123 18.91 14.61 18.09
N VAL A 124 18.79 14.67 19.41
CA VAL A 124 19.61 15.61 20.23
C VAL A 124 21.09 15.31 20.10
N TYR A 125 21.45 14.03 20.10
CA TYR A 125 22.81 13.55 19.95
C TYR A 125 23.40 13.96 18.60
N LEU A 126 22.73 13.67 17.48
CA LEU A 126 23.19 14.04 16.15
C LEU A 126 23.22 15.56 15.93
N LEU A 127 22.29 16.32 16.52
CA LEU A 127 22.34 17.78 16.51
C LEU A 127 23.57 18.32 17.25
N GLY A 128 23.97 17.68 18.33
CA GLY A 128 25.21 17.99 19.06
C GLY A 128 26.43 17.74 18.17
N ALA A 129 26.51 16.58 17.55
CA ALA A 129 27.57 16.20 16.62
C ALA A 129 27.67 17.16 15.43
N TRP A 130 26.54 17.46 14.76
CA TRP A 130 26.47 18.36 13.63
C TRP A 130 27.02 19.78 13.96
N ARG A 131 26.79 20.28 15.17
CA ARG A 131 27.27 21.63 15.59
C ARG A 131 28.77 21.71 15.68
N THR A 132 29.44 20.61 15.97
CA THR A 132 30.90 20.55 16.11
C THR A 132 31.63 20.32 14.79
N LEU A 133 30.90 19.94 13.71
CA LEU A 133 31.51 19.72 12.40
C LEU A 133 31.94 21.03 11.73
N GLU A 134 33.16 21.01 11.21
CA GLU A 134 33.71 22.10 10.41
C GLU A 134 33.42 21.95 8.91
N TYR A 135 33.34 20.69 8.42
CA TYR A 135 33.18 20.35 7.01
C TYR A 135 32.02 19.38 6.84
N ASP A 136 31.57 19.17 5.62
CA ASP A 136 30.53 18.18 5.19
C ASP A 136 29.21 18.24 5.99
N ARG A 137 28.83 19.44 6.41
CA ARG A 137 27.66 19.66 7.26
C ARG A 137 26.34 19.38 6.55
N ASP A 138 26.28 19.54 5.25
CA ASP A 138 25.16 19.24 4.37
C ASP A 138 24.98 17.72 4.22
N HIS A 139 26.04 16.98 3.91
CA HIS A 139 26.03 15.52 3.86
C HIS A 139 25.61 14.92 5.20
N PHE A 140 26.14 15.44 6.30
CA PHE A 140 25.74 14.94 7.63
C PHE A 140 24.25 15.11 7.91
N LEU A 141 23.62 16.21 7.48
CA LEU A 141 22.19 16.42 7.62
C LEU A 141 21.40 15.44 6.74
N TYR A 142 21.87 15.21 5.52
CA TYR A 142 21.27 14.26 4.59
C TYR A 142 21.31 12.83 5.15
N ASP A 143 22.48 12.36 5.59
CA ASP A 143 22.63 11.02 6.14
C ASP A 143 21.88 10.86 7.47
N SER A 144 21.83 11.93 8.29
CA SER A 144 20.98 11.91 9.50
C SER A 144 19.51 11.71 9.15
N ALA A 145 19.01 12.31 8.07
CA ALA A 145 17.64 12.07 7.61
C ALA A 145 17.47 10.61 7.14
N GLY A 146 18.42 10.08 6.37
CA GLY A 146 18.44 8.70 5.89
C GLY A 146 18.32 7.69 7.02
N ILE A 147 19.13 7.86 8.09
CA ILE A 147 19.06 6.99 9.28
C ILE A 147 17.64 6.92 9.84
N PHE A 148 16.95 8.05 10.01
CA PHE A 148 15.57 8.03 10.52
C PHE A 148 14.59 7.43 9.53
N MET A 149 14.84 7.55 8.21
CA MET A 149 14.06 6.86 7.18
C MET A 149 14.23 5.34 7.27
N ASP A 150 15.43 4.82 7.44
CA ASP A 150 15.73 3.39 7.56
C ASP A 150 15.00 2.72 8.75
N TYR A 151 14.69 3.49 9.77
CA TYR A 151 13.94 3.03 10.95
C TYR A 151 12.45 3.44 10.94
N ASN A 152 11.91 3.88 9.81
CA ASN A 152 10.52 4.32 9.63
C ASN A 152 10.10 5.47 10.56
N LEU A 153 11.05 6.29 10.99
CA LEU A 153 10.82 7.44 11.87
C LEU A 153 10.65 8.72 11.03
N TRP A 154 9.65 8.71 10.15
CA TRP A 154 9.42 9.67 9.07
C TRP A 154 9.36 11.12 9.54
N GLU A 155 8.71 11.39 10.68
CA GLU A 155 8.60 12.76 11.24
C GLU A 155 9.95 13.32 11.69
N TYR A 156 10.81 12.48 12.25
CA TYR A 156 12.19 12.90 12.58
C TYR A 156 13.02 13.09 11.32
N ALA A 157 12.89 12.22 10.32
CA ALA A 157 13.55 12.39 9.02
C ALA A 157 13.15 13.72 8.38
N LEU A 158 11.86 14.05 8.36
CA LEU A 158 11.35 15.31 7.81
C LEU A 158 11.94 16.55 8.51
N MET A 159 12.15 16.49 9.82
CA MET A 159 12.83 17.58 10.55
C MET A 159 14.26 17.82 10.05
N TRP A 160 14.99 16.74 9.71
CA TRP A 160 16.35 16.86 9.16
C TRP A 160 16.34 17.39 7.73
N VAL A 161 15.41 16.92 6.90
CA VAL A 161 15.23 17.41 5.51
C VAL A 161 14.87 18.90 5.51
N HIS A 162 13.94 19.35 6.34
CA HIS A 162 13.62 20.79 6.45
C HIS A 162 14.82 21.62 6.90
N ARG A 163 15.69 21.08 7.75
CA ARG A 163 16.93 21.76 8.14
C ARG A 163 17.91 21.82 6.99
N LEU A 164 18.05 20.74 6.22
CA LEU A 164 18.90 20.68 5.03
C LEU A 164 18.43 21.69 3.98
N GLU A 165 17.15 21.71 3.63
CA GLU A 165 16.56 22.70 2.71
C GLU A 165 16.86 24.14 3.13
N ARG A 166 16.65 24.44 4.41
CA ARG A 166 16.83 25.81 4.90
C ARG A 166 18.27 26.29 4.88
N LEU A 167 19.21 25.40 5.20
CA LEU A 167 20.64 25.77 5.34
C LEU A 167 21.45 25.55 4.05
N PHE A 168 21.05 24.56 3.27
CA PHE A 168 21.70 24.14 2.04
C PHE A 168 20.70 23.94 0.89
N PRO A 169 20.00 25.00 0.45
CA PRO A 169 18.88 24.90 -0.49
C PRO A 169 19.25 24.37 -1.89
N LYS A 170 20.54 24.24 -2.18
CA LYS A 170 21.06 23.73 -3.46
C LYS A 170 21.62 22.31 -3.36
N TYR A 171 21.41 21.62 -2.22
CA TYR A 171 21.88 20.26 -2.09
C TYR A 171 21.08 19.33 -3.02
N PRO A 172 21.72 18.63 -3.96
CA PRO A 172 21.04 18.06 -5.12
C PRO A 172 20.09 16.90 -4.79
N ARG A 173 20.26 16.22 -3.65
CA ARG A 173 19.46 15.04 -3.26
C ARG A 173 18.26 15.39 -2.38
N THR A 174 18.12 16.65 -1.95
CA THR A 174 17.08 17.05 -0.99
C THR A 174 15.68 16.89 -1.56
N LEU A 175 15.49 17.23 -2.84
CA LEU A 175 14.19 17.15 -3.50
C LEU A 175 13.68 15.71 -3.55
N ARG A 176 14.54 14.76 -3.94
CA ARG A 176 14.19 13.33 -3.99
C ARG A 176 13.83 12.81 -2.61
N MET A 177 14.69 12.99 -1.62
CA MET A 177 14.45 12.55 -0.26
C MET A 177 13.16 13.12 0.33
N LYS A 178 12.87 14.39 0.04
CA LYS A 178 11.62 15.02 0.47
C LYS A 178 10.40 14.39 -0.19
N ALA A 179 10.46 14.13 -1.50
CA ALA A 179 9.37 13.49 -2.23
C ALA A 179 9.08 12.09 -1.67
N GLU A 180 10.11 11.29 -1.47
CA GLU A 180 10.01 9.95 -0.85
C GLU A 180 9.41 10.02 0.56
N LEU A 181 9.86 10.97 1.38
CA LEU A 181 9.28 11.19 2.71
C LEU A 181 7.80 11.59 2.68
N MET A 182 7.38 12.42 1.72
CA MET A 182 5.96 12.77 1.59
C MET A 182 5.13 11.53 1.27
N VAL A 183 5.62 10.64 0.41
CA VAL A 183 4.96 9.34 0.11
C VAL A 183 4.89 8.48 1.37
N CYS A 184 6.00 8.28 2.09
CA CYS A 184 6.04 7.48 3.31
C CYS A 184 5.13 8.01 4.44
N LEU A 185 4.90 9.33 4.47
CA LEU A 185 3.98 10.00 5.41
C LEU A 185 2.52 9.97 4.95
N GLY A 186 2.21 9.38 3.80
CA GLY A 186 0.87 9.42 3.20
C GLY A 186 0.43 10.80 2.70
N ARG A 187 1.37 11.75 2.58
CA ARG A 187 1.12 13.12 2.13
C ARG A 187 1.21 13.22 0.61
N TYR A 188 0.47 12.35 -0.07
CA TYR A 188 0.55 12.13 -1.52
C TYR A 188 0.32 13.41 -2.35
N SER A 189 -0.66 14.23 -1.97
CA SER A 189 -0.93 15.51 -2.65
C SER A 189 0.26 16.48 -2.62
N GLU A 190 1.14 16.38 -1.62
CA GLU A 190 2.37 17.16 -1.52
C GLU A 190 3.54 16.48 -2.24
N ALA A 191 3.54 15.16 -2.35
CA ALA A 191 4.54 14.39 -3.09
C ALA A 191 4.45 14.62 -4.61
N ILE A 192 3.25 14.60 -5.17
CA ILE A 192 3.00 14.71 -6.63
C ILE A 192 3.78 15.87 -7.29
N PRO A 193 3.70 17.13 -6.83
CA PRO A 193 4.45 18.23 -7.47
C PRO A 193 5.96 18.08 -7.36
N LEU A 194 6.49 17.45 -6.28
CA LEU A 194 7.92 17.21 -6.11
C LEU A 194 8.40 16.11 -7.06
N LEU A 195 7.62 15.04 -7.22
CA LEU A 195 7.89 13.93 -8.14
C LEU A 195 7.87 14.41 -9.60
N ASN A 196 6.90 15.26 -9.98
CA ASN A 196 6.87 15.88 -11.31
C ASN A 196 8.12 16.72 -11.57
N GLN A 197 8.56 17.52 -10.58
CA GLN A 197 9.79 18.29 -10.73
C GLN A 197 11.02 17.39 -10.95
N LEU A 198 11.12 16.25 -10.28
CA LEU A 198 12.19 15.28 -10.50
C LEU A 198 12.15 14.66 -11.90
N LEU A 199 10.95 14.42 -12.43
CA LEU A 199 10.76 13.89 -13.78
C LEU A 199 11.01 14.93 -14.88
N ASP A 200 10.79 16.22 -14.59
CA ASP A 200 11.20 17.32 -15.48
C ASP A 200 12.75 17.38 -15.65
N GLU A 201 13.50 17.00 -14.60
CA GLU A 201 14.96 16.92 -14.64
C GLU A 201 15.46 15.65 -15.37
N ASP A 202 14.84 14.51 -15.10
CA ASP A 202 15.20 13.22 -15.69
C ASP A 202 13.95 12.33 -15.85
N PRO A 203 13.34 12.29 -17.05
CA PRO A 203 12.13 11.53 -17.30
C PRO A 203 12.32 10.01 -17.40
N TYR A 204 13.55 9.50 -17.33
CA TYR A 204 13.83 8.06 -17.42
C TYR A 204 13.95 7.36 -16.07
N ARG A 205 13.67 8.04 -14.96
CA ARG A 205 13.70 7.47 -13.60
C ARG A 205 12.43 6.68 -13.32
N LYS A 206 12.45 5.37 -13.59
CA LYS A 206 11.27 4.52 -13.36
C LYS A 206 10.80 4.51 -11.91
N GLU A 207 11.72 4.63 -10.94
CA GLU A 207 11.42 4.67 -9.50
C GLU A 207 10.56 5.89 -9.15
N VAL A 208 10.86 7.04 -9.75
CA VAL A 208 10.09 8.27 -9.54
C VAL A 208 8.70 8.17 -10.18
N TRP A 209 8.60 7.56 -11.37
CA TRP A 209 7.31 7.26 -12.00
C TRP A 209 6.46 6.31 -11.16
N ASN A 210 7.05 5.27 -10.55
CA ASN A 210 6.34 4.38 -9.63
C ASN A 210 5.78 5.13 -8.41
N LEU A 211 6.59 5.99 -7.77
CA LEU A 211 6.14 6.81 -6.65
C LEU A 211 5.04 7.80 -7.05
N LEU A 212 5.12 8.35 -8.27
CA LEU A 212 4.09 9.24 -8.80
C LEU A 212 2.78 8.49 -9.03
N ALA A 213 2.84 7.31 -9.67
CA ALA A 213 1.67 6.48 -9.92
C ALA A 213 0.96 6.07 -8.61
N GLU A 214 1.71 5.64 -7.60
CA GLU A 214 1.15 5.33 -6.28
C GLU A 214 0.51 6.54 -5.61
N SER A 215 1.18 7.70 -5.68
CA SER A 215 0.65 8.94 -5.10
C SER A 215 -0.62 9.40 -5.80
N GLN A 216 -0.68 9.27 -7.12
CA GLN A 216 -1.86 9.57 -7.93
C GLN A 216 -3.00 8.57 -7.63
N GLY A 217 -2.71 7.27 -7.56
CA GLY A 217 -3.68 6.25 -7.18
C GLY A 217 -4.27 6.50 -5.79
N ALA A 218 -3.42 6.81 -4.81
CA ALA A 218 -3.84 7.12 -3.44
C ALA A 218 -4.65 8.43 -3.31
N THR A 219 -4.55 9.32 -4.29
CA THR A 219 -5.36 10.56 -4.39
C THR A 219 -6.51 10.44 -5.39
N GLU A 220 -6.88 9.22 -5.76
CA GLU A 220 -7.98 8.88 -6.68
C GLU A 220 -7.82 9.45 -8.11
N GLN A 221 -6.60 9.85 -8.49
CA GLN A 221 -6.24 10.27 -9.85
C GLN A 221 -5.90 9.04 -10.69
N PHE A 222 -6.87 8.12 -10.85
CA PHE A 222 -6.62 6.78 -11.40
C PHE A 222 -6.15 6.80 -12.85
N ALA A 223 -6.70 7.70 -13.68
CA ALA A 223 -6.30 7.79 -15.07
C ALA A 223 -4.85 8.26 -15.23
N GLU A 224 -4.45 9.29 -14.49
CA GLU A 224 -3.07 9.79 -14.44
C GLU A 224 -2.11 8.76 -13.85
N ALA A 225 -2.56 7.99 -12.85
CA ALA A 225 -1.77 6.90 -12.29
C ALA A 225 -1.51 5.79 -13.32
N ILE A 226 -2.49 5.43 -14.13
CA ILE A 226 -2.34 4.47 -15.23
C ILE A 226 -1.32 4.99 -16.25
N ASP A 227 -1.43 6.27 -16.67
CA ASP A 227 -0.45 6.88 -17.58
C ASP A 227 0.96 6.80 -17.01
N SER A 228 1.14 7.14 -15.71
CA SER A 228 2.43 7.05 -15.04
C SER A 228 2.99 5.64 -15.00
N THR A 229 2.15 4.62 -14.76
CA THR A 229 2.59 3.21 -14.81
C THR A 229 2.96 2.76 -16.22
N GLU A 230 2.34 3.30 -17.26
CA GLU A 230 2.70 3.00 -18.64
C GLU A 230 4.10 3.50 -19.02
N TYR A 231 4.54 4.64 -18.46
CA TYR A 231 5.93 5.08 -18.61
C TYR A 231 6.91 4.09 -17.95
N VAL A 232 6.59 3.58 -16.75
CA VAL A 232 7.41 2.56 -16.10
C VAL A 232 7.47 1.30 -16.95
N LEU A 233 6.33 0.79 -17.41
CA LEU A 233 6.24 -0.44 -18.21
C LEU A 233 6.87 -0.29 -19.62
N ALA A 234 6.98 0.91 -20.13
CA ALA A 234 7.73 1.19 -21.37
C ALA A 234 9.25 1.10 -21.14
N ILE A 235 9.73 1.44 -19.94
CA ILE A 235 11.14 1.32 -19.56
C ILE A 235 11.47 -0.14 -19.17
N ASP A 236 10.61 -0.73 -18.35
CA ASP A 236 10.72 -2.09 -17.83
C ASP A 236 9.36 -2.79 -17.89
N LYS A 237 9.15 -3.58 -18.93
CA LYS A 237 7.86 -4.26 -19.20
C LYS A 237 7.45 -5.28 -18.13
N ASP A 238 8.38 -5.69 -17.28
CA ASP A 238 8.18 -6.71 -16.26
C ASP A 238 8.24 -6.10 -14.83
N ASP A 239 8.17 -4.75 -14.71
CA ASP A 239 8.11 -4.05 -13.43
C ASP A 239 6.81 -4.42 -12.69
N ARG A 240 6.95 -5.23 -11.65
CA ARG A 240 5.82 -5.76 -10.88
C ARG A 240 5.07 -4.68 -10.11
N ARG A 241 5.79 -3.68 -9.58
CA ARG A 241 5.18 -2.57 -8.83
C ARG A 241 4.22 -1.78 -9.72
N ALA A 242 4.67 -1.45 -10.93
CA ALA A 242 3.82 -0.77 -11.91
C ALA A 242 2.61 -1.61 -12.34
N MET A 243 2.80 -2.93 -12.53
CA MET A 243 1.67 -3.83 -12.85
C MET A 243 0.63 -3.85 -11.75
N ALA A 244 1.03 -3.97 -10.48
CA ALA A 244 0.12 -4.00 -9.34
C ALA A 244 -0.62 -2.67 -9.18
N THR A 245 0.09 -1.53 -9.28
CA THR A 245 -0.53 -0.21 -9.20
C THR A 245 -1.52 0.02 -10.34
N LYS A 246 -1.16 -0.34 -11.58
CA LYS A 246 -2.06 -0.23 -12.74
C LYS A 246 -3.31 -1.09 -12.55
N ALA A 247 -3.15 -2.33 -12.13
CA ALA A 247 -4.27 -3.24 -11.90
C ALA A 247 -5.23 -2.69 -10.81
N SER A 248 -4.69 -2.17 -9.70
CA SER A 248 -5.49 -1.54 -8.67
C SER A 248 -6.27 -0.33 -9.20
N CYS A 249 -5.63 0.55 -9.98
CA CYS A 249 -6.30 1.71 -10.58
C CYS A 249 -7.41 1.28 -11.57
N LEU A 250 -7.16 0.27 -12.41
CA LEU A 250 -8.16 -0.29 -13.33
C LEU A 250 -9.36 -0.86 -12.57
N PHE A 251 -9.13 -1.58 -11.46
CA PHE A 251 -10.20 -2.08 -10.62
C PHE A 251 -11.09 -0.93 -10.08
N HIS A 252 -10.48 0.13 -9.55
CA HIS A 252 -11.22 1.32 -9.10
C HIS A 252 -11.96 2.05 -10.22
N MET A 253 -11.48 1.94 -11.47
CA MET A 253 -12.18 2.46 -12.64
C MET A 253 -13.26 1.50 -13.19
N ASN A 254 -13.67 0.50 -12.41
CA ASN A 254 -14.67 -0.51 -12.79
C ASN A 254 -14.26 -1.36 -14.03
N GLN A 255 -12.97 -1.67 -14.13
CA GLN A 255 -12.37 -2.52 -15.18
C GLN A 255 -11.73 -3.78 -14.54
N PRO A 256 -12.51 -4.62 -13.82
CA PRO A 256 -11.96 -5.75 -13.08
C PRO A 256 -11.36 -6.85 -13.97
N GLN A 257 -11.78 -6.94 -15.24
CA GLN A 257 -11.24 -7.92 -16.17
C GLN A 257 -9.78 -7.59 -16.55
N GLU A 258 -9.49 -6.32 -16.89
CA GLU A 258 -8.14 -5.89 -17.22
C GLU A 258 -7.23 -5.92 -15.98
N ALA A 259 -7.77 -5.59 -14.81
CA ALA A 259 -7.06 -5.72 -13.52
C ALA A 259 -6.64 -7.17 -13.25
N HIS A 260 -7.58 -8.12 -13.39
CA HIS A 260 -7.31 -9.57 -13.25
C HIS A 260 -6.20 -10.05 -14.19
N GLU A 261 -6.20 -9.64 -15.46
CA GLU A 261 -5.16 -10.03 -16.43
C GLU A 261 -3.77 -9.55 -16.00
N LEU A 262 -3.66 -8.35 -15.43
CA LEU A 262 -2.39 -7.82 -14.92
C LEU A 262 -1.94 -8.52 -13.63
N TYR A 263 -2.84 -8.77 -12.68
CA TYR A 263 -2.50 -9.52 -11.46
C TYR A 263 -2.06 -10.94 -11.78
N ARG A 264 -2.73 -11.62 -12.71
CA ARG A 264 -2.32 -12.93 -13.19
C ARG A 264 -0.91 -12.90 -13.79
N LYS A 265 -0.59 -11.88 -14.61
CA LYS A 265 0.76 -11.71 -15.16
C LYS A 265 1.81 -11.45 -14.05
N TYR A 266 1.46 -10.68 -13.04
CA TYR A 266 2.31 -10.47 -11.87
C TYR A 266 2.64 -11.80 -11.17
N LEU A 267 1.61 -12.63 -10.93
CA LEU A 267 1.73 -13.92 -10.25
C LEU A 267 2.52 -14.97 -11.03
N GLU A 268 2.75 -14.82 -12.34
CA GLU A 268 3.67 -15.66 -13.11
C GLU A 268 5.13 -15.54 -12.59
N GLY A 269 5.49 -14.40 -12.02
CA GLY A 269 6.83 -14.15 -11.45
C GLY A 269 6.92 -14.34 -9.93
N ASP A 270 5.79 -14.27 -9.22
CA ASP A 270 5.67 -14.43 -7.77
C ASP A 270 4.31 -15.03 -7.42
N PRO A 271 4.19 -16.37 -7.52
CA PRO A 271 2.90 -17.04 -7.39
C PRO A 271 2.31 -16.99 -5.98
N ASP A 272 3.13 -16.72 -4.95
CA ASP A 272 2.78 -16.82 -3.54
C ASP A 272 2.62 -15.44 -2.87
N ASP A 273 2.62 -14.33 -3.66
CA ASP A 273 2.34 -12.99 -3.13
C ASP A 273 0.90 -12.90 -2.63
N THR A 274 0.74 -13.00 -1.32
CA THR A 274 -0.57 -13.05 -0.65
C THR A 274 -1.43 -11.81 -0.91
N ASN A 275 -0.80 -10.63 -1.06
CA ASN A 275 -1.53 -9.39 -1.34
C ASN A 275 -2.12 -9.41 -2.75
N ILE A 276 -1.33 -9.84 -3.73
CA ILE A 276 -1.77 -9.89 -5.12
C ILE A 276 -2.79 -11.02 -5.34
N LEU A 277 -2.60 -12.18 -4.70
CA LEU A 277 -3.60 -13.26 -4.69
C LEU A 277 -4.96 -12.75 -4.16
N TYR A 278 -4.96 -12.01 -3.06
CA TYR A 278 -6.16 -11.41 -2.49
C TYR A 278 -6.80 -10.39 -3.45
N LEU A 279 -6.03 -9.45 -4.00
CA LEU A 279 -6.56 -8.43 -4.92
C LEU A 279 -7.12 -9.04 -6.21
N ASP A 280 -6.48 -10.08 -6.74
CA ASP A 280 -6.98 -10.81 -7.90
C ASP A 280 -8.26 -11.60 -7.59
N ALA A 281 -8.34 -12.16 -6.39
CA ALA A 281 -9.56 -12.83 -5.91
C ALA A 281 -10.74 -11.85 -5.82
N VAL A 282 -10.53 -10.63 -5.34
CA VAL A 282 -11.54 -9.55 -5.30
C VAL A 282 -11.99 -9.17 -6.72
N CYS A 283 -11.05 -9.08 -7.69
CA CYS A 283 -11.41 -8.85 -9.08
C CYS A 283 -12.28 -9.96 -9.64
N LEU A 284 -11.95 -11.23 -9.38
CA LEU A 284 -12.74 -12.38 -9.82
C LEU A 284 -14.13 -12.42 -9.15
N ALA A 285 -14.23 -12.07 -7.87
CA ALA A 285 -15.50 -11.96 -7.16
C ALA A 285 -16.40 -10.87 -7.80
N SER A 286 -15.82 -9.72 -8.16
CA SER A 286 -16.53 -8.64 -8.87
C SER A 286 -17.01 -9.05 -10.27
N LEU A 287 -16.34 -10.04 -10.89
CA LEU A 287 -16.73 -10.66 -12.16
C LEU A 287 -17.69 -11.85 -11.98
N GLU A 288 -18.20 -12.09 -10.77
CA GLU A 288 -19.05 -13.21 -10.38
C GLU A 288 -18.39 -14.60 -10.61
N ARG A 289 -17.05 -14.63 -10.74
CA ARG A 289 -16.24 -15.85 -10.92
C ARG A 289 -15.87 -16.44 -9.56
N TYR A 290 -16.83 -16.63 -8.68
CA TYR A 290 -16.63 -16.98 -7.27
C TYR A 290 -15.82 -18.26 -7.04
N ALA A 291 -16.01 -19.29 -7.86
CA ALA A 291 -15.26 -20.55 -7.73
C ALA A 291 -13.77 -20.42 -8.06
N GLU A 292 -13.40 -19.45 -8.88
CA GLU A 292 -12.00 -19.14 -9.19
C GLU A 292 -11.41 -18.23 -8.13
N SER A 293 -12.18 -17.22 -7.67
CA SER A 293 -11.84 -16.37 -6.55
C SER A 293 -11.51 -17.19 -5.29
N LEU A 294 -12.36 -18.17 -4.94
CA LEU A 294 -12.15 -19.02 -3.77
C LEU A 294 -10.80 -19.76 -3.79
N LYS A 295 -10.36 -20.22 -4.96
CA LYS A 295 -9.05 -20.89 -5.08
C LYS A 295 -7.87 -19.96 -4.78
N LEU A 296 -7.95 -18.70 -5.22
CA LEU A 296 -6.92 -17.72 -4.91
C LEU A 296 -6.94 -17.33 -3.43
N ILE A 297 -8.14 -17.21 -2.85
CA ILE A 297 -8.34 -16.95 -1.43
C ILE A 297 -7.74 -18.08 -0.59
N ASP A 298 -8.03 -19.35 -0.93
CA ASP A 298 -7.49 -20.50 -0.21
C ASP A 298 -5.94 -20.52 -0.30
N HIS A 299 -5.38 -20.26 -1.48
CA HIS A 299 -3.93 -20.14 -1.66
C HIS A 299 -3.35 -18.97 -0.83
N ALA A 300 -4.00 -17.80 -0.86
CA ALA A 300 -3.55 -16.66 -0.06
C ALA A 300 -3.57 -16.95 1.45
N LEU A 301 -4.55 -17.72 1.94
CA LEU A 301 -4.61 -18.14 3.35
C LEU A 301 -3.56 -19.18 3.72
N GLU A 302 -3.13 -20.03 2.79
CA GLU A 302 -2.05 -21.01 3.02
C GLU A 302 -0.69 -20.30 3.19
N GLU A 303 -0.44 -19.21 2.46
CA GLU A 303 0.83 -18.48 2.47
C GLU A 303 0.86 -17.32 3.47
N CYS A 304 -0.31 -16.79 3.88
CA CYS A 304 -0.40 -15.64 4.78
C CYS A 304 -0.19 -16.05 6.24
N PRO A 305 0.69 -15.39 7.02
CA PRO A 305 0.80 -15.64 8.46
C PRO A 305 -0.51 -15.35 9.21
N ASP A 306 -0.91 -16.26 10.11
CA ASP A 306 -2.17 -16.20 10.86
C ASP A 306 -2.29 -14.95 11.76
N ASP A 307 -1.17 -14.32 12.12
CA ASP A 307 -1.09 -13.10 12.95
C ASP A 307 -1.02 -11.80 12.13
N SER A 308 -1.07 -11.92 10.79
CA SER A 308 -1.09 -10.77 9.88
C SER A 308 -2.46 -10.10 9.88
N PRO A 309 -2.53 -8.75 9.92
CA PRO A 309 -3.78 -8.03 9.67
C PRO A 309 -4.46 -8.41 8.36
N GLN A 310 -3.67 -8.71 7.34
CA GLN A 310 -4.15 -9.12 6.02
C GLN A 310 -4.93 -10.43 6.06
N TYR A 311 -4.54 -11.37 6.93
CA TYR A 311 -5.22 -12.65 7.08
C TYR A 311 -6.71 -12.49 7.40
N VAL A 312 -7.05 -11.50 8.22
CA VAL A 312 -8.45 -11.17 8.55
C VAL A 312 -9.22 -10.69 7.31
N HIS A 313 -8.62 -9.80 6.50
CA HIS A 313 -9.26 -9.33 5.26
C HIS A 313 -9.51 -10.47 4.26
N ILE A 314 -8.54 -11.39 4.13
CA ILE A 314 -8.70 -12.58 3.26
C ILE A 314 -9.82 -13.49 3.78
N LEU A 315 -9.94 -13.69 5.10
CA LEU A 315 -11.04 -14.46 5.69
C LEU A 315 -12.41 -13.82 5.46
N LEU A 316 -12.52 -12.49 5.51
CA LEU A 316 -13.77 -11.79 5.23
C LEU A 316 -14.17 -11.92 3.76
N GLU A 317 -13.20 -11.81 2.85
CA GLU A 317 -13.43 -12.05 1.43
C GLU A 317 -13.86 -13.52 1.17
N LYS A 318 -13.22 -14.49 1.87
CA LYS A 318 -13.65 -15.88 1.84
C LYS A 318 -15.11 -16.02 2.24
N ALA A 319 -15.51 -15.40 3.34
CA ALA A 319 -16.88 -15.45 3.83
C ALA A 319 -17.86 -14.87 2.80
N TYR A 320 -17.52 -13.76 2.15
CA TYR A 320 -18.33 -13.18 1.08
C TYR A 320 -18.48 -14.15 -0.10
N VAL A 321 -17.36 -14.67 -0.61
CA VAL A 321 -17.35 -15.58 -1.77
C VAL A 321 -18.09 -16.90 -1.46
N GLU A 322 -17.89 -17.48 -0.27
CA GLU A 322 -18.62 -18.69 0.17
C GLU A 322 -20.14 -18.45 0.26
N SER A 323 -20.56 -17.26 0.73
CA SER A 323 -21.98 -16.90 0.74
C SER A 323 -22.56 -16.85 -0.68
N LYS A 324 -21.86 -16.23 -1.63
CA LYS A 324 -22.27 -16.19 -3.04
C LYS A 324 -22.30 -17.57 -3.71
N LEU A 325 -21.50 -18.52 -3.22
CA LEU A 325 -21.54 -19.92 -3.65
C LEU A 325 -22.64 -20.73 -2.94
N HIS A 326 -23.45 -20.11 -2.08
CA HIS A 326 -24.47 -20.76 -1.25
C HIS A 326 -23.91 -21.77 -0.24
N HIS A 327 -22.75 -21.47 0.32
CA HIS A 327 -22.10 -22.24 1.39
C HIS A 327 -22.14 -21.46 2.74
N PRO A 328 -23.32 -21.29 3.36
CA PRO A 328 -23.48 -20.42 4.54
C PRO A 328 -22.70 -20.90 5.76
N ILE A 329 -22.47 -22.21 5.89
CA ILE A 329 -21.72 -22.76 7.03
C ILE A 329 -20.25 -22.36 6.95
N GLU A 330 -19.66 -22.52 5.78
CA GLU A 330 -18.27 -22.15 5.47
C GLU A 330 -18.06 -20.64 5.60
N ALA A 331 -19.00 -19.83 5.11
CA ALA A 331 -19.02 -18.39 5.26
C ALA A 331 -19.03 -17.98 6.74
N MET A 332 -19.90 -18.56 7.55
CA MET A 332 -19.98 -18.28 8.98
C MET A 332 -18.76 -18.75 9.75
N GLN A 333 -18.13 -19.86 9.34
CA GLN A 333 -16.86 -20.31 9.93
C GLN A 333 -15.74 -19.31 9.66
N ALA A 334 -15.61 -18.80 8.43
CA ALA A 334 -14.61 -17.82 8.08
C ALA A 334 -14.77 -16.52 8.89
N ILE A 335 -16.03 -16.03 9.08
CA ILE A 335 -16.32 -14.88 9.94
C ILE A 335 -15.92 -15.16 11.39
N ALA A 336 -16.27 -16.33 11.93
CA ALA A 336 -15.94 -16.70 13.30
C ALA A 336 -14.42 -16.80 13.53
N PHE A 337 -13.66 -17.25 12.54
CA PHE A 337 -12.20 -17.23 12.60
C PHE A 337 -11.67 -15.80 12.61
N ALA A 338 -12.17 -14.94 11.75
CA ALA A 338 -11.79 -13.53 11.71
C ALA A 338 -12.11 -12.81 13.04
N GLU A 339 -13.30 -13.01 13.61
CA GLU A 339 -13.69 -12.47 14.93
C GLU A 339 -12.75 -12.93 16.07
N ASN A 340 -12.22 -14.15 16.01
CA ASN A 340 -11.32 -14.69 17.04
C ASN A 340 -9.91 -14.06 17.01
N ILE A 341 -9.45 -13.62 15.84
CA ILE A 341 -8.15 -12.93 15.70
C ILE A 341 -8.22 -11.51 16.24
N ARG A 342 -9.42 -10.93 16.30
CA ARG A 342 -9.83 -9.65 16.90
C ARG A 342 -8.90 -8.48 16.61
N MET A 343 -9.26 -7.74 15.59
CA MET A 343 -8.76 -6.37 15.36
C MET A 343 -9.79 -5.40 15.94
N ASP A 344 -9.40 -4.56 16.89
CA ASP A 344 -10.29 -3.70 17.69
C ASP A 344 -11.17 -2.74 16.86
N ASP A 345 -10.81 -2.46 15.60
CA ASP A 345 -11.49 -1.49 14.74
C ASP A 345 -12.44 -2.12 13.70
N MET A 346 -12.59 -3.45 13.63
CA MET A 346 -13.34 -4.15 12.59
C MET A 346 -14.73 -4.69 13.00
N ASP A 347 -15.21 -4.37 14.19
CA ASP A 347 -16.52 -4.86 14.68
C ASP A 347 -17.70 -4.50 13.75
N CYS A 348 -17.61 -3.37 13.05
CA CYS A 348 -18.61 -2.93 12.09
C CYS A 348 -18.63 -3.84 10.85
N GLU A 349 -17.46 -4.15 10.29
CA GLU A 349 -17.30 -4.97 9.08
C GLU A 349 -17.72 -6.41 9.31
N TYR A 350 -17.31 -7.01 10.44
CA TYR A 350 -17.78 -8.34 10.82
C TYR A 350 -19.30 -8.41 10.90
N SER A 351 -19.91 -7.43 11.57
CA SER A 351 -21.35 -7.39 11.75
C SER A 351 -22.10 -7.13 10.45
N LEU A 352 -21.55 -6.31 9.55
CA LEU A 352 -22.11 -6.08 8.21
C LEU A 352 -22.10 -7.36 7.38
N LEU A 353 -20.93 -8.01 7.26
CA LEU A 353 -20.78 -9.22 6.48
C LEU A 353 -21.66 -10.37 7.03
N LYS A 354 -21.70 -10.53 8.36
CA LYS A 354 -22.56 -11.50 9.01
C LYS A 354 -24.04 -11.25 8.70
N GLY A 355 -24.46 -9.98 8.74
CA GLY A 355 -25.80 -9.58 8.36
C GLY A 355 -26.11 -9.92 6.90
N GLN A 356 -25.18 -9.65 5.99
CA GLN A 356 -25.32 -9.98 4.56
C GLN A 356 -25.42 -11.48 4.33
N VAL A 357 -24.52 -12.29 4.91
CA VAL A 357 -24.55 -13.75 4.81
C VAL A 357 -25.87 -14.31 5.33
N MET A 358 -26.36 -13.81 6.48
CA MET A 358 -27.65 -14.23 7.05
C MET A 358 -28.83 -13.87 6.14
N LEU A 359 -28.82 -12.67 5.57
CA LEU A 359 -29.88 -12.18 4.69
C LEU A 359 -29.95 -13.01 3.40
N GLU A 360 -28.85 -13.26 2.73
CA GLU A 360 -28.75 -14.06 1.50
C GLU A 360 -29.22 -15.51 1.71
N ASN A 361 -29.13 -16.01 2.94
CA ASN A 361 -29.57 -17.35 3.29
C ASN A 361 -30.95 -17.40 3.96
N GLY A 362 -31.72 -16.30 3.93
CA GLY A 362 -33.11 -16.24 4.39
C GLY A 362 -33.29 -16.10 5.91
N PHE A 363 -32.22 -15.76 6.66
CA PHE A 363 -32.26 -15.52 8.11
C PHE A 363 -32.43 -14.02 8.40
N GLU A 364 -33.58 -13.47 7.99
CA GLU A 364 -33.84 -12.01 8.05
C GLU A 364 -33.77 -11.43 9.46
N GLU A 365 -34.29 -12.12 10.49
CA GLU A 365 -34.27 -11.63 11.87
C GLU A 365 -32.84 -11.53 12.43
N GLU A 366 -31.99 -12.49 12.11
CA GLU A 366 -30.58 -12.52 12.49
C GLU A 366 -29.79 -11.44 11.74
N ALA A 367 -30.10 -11.24 10.44
CA ALA A 367 -29.50 -10.18 9.64
C ALA A 367 -29.77 -8.79 10.24
N VAL A 368 -31.04 -8.51 10.60
CA VAL A 368 -31.43 -7.24 11.25
C VAL A 368 -30.65 -6.99 12.56
N LYS A 369 -30.44 -8.04 13.38
CA LYS A 369 -29.64 -7.95 14.60
C LYS A 369 -28.19 -7.56 14.30
N SER A 370 -27.57 -8.28 13.34
CA SER A 370 -26.19 -8.03 12.92
C SER A 370 -26.03 -6.63 12.34
N PHE A 371 -26.92 -6.16 11.48
CA PHE A 371 -26.93 -4.78 10.97
C PHE A 371 -27.10 -3.74 12.08
N GLY A 372 -27.90 -4.06 13.10
CA GLY A 372 -28.05 -3.20 14.29
C GLY A 372 -26.76 -3.14 15.11
N GLU A 373 -25.97 -4.18 15.16
CA GLU A 373 -24.63 -4.21 15.79
C GLU A 373 -23.64 -3.38 14.97
N ALA A 374 -23.60 -3.57 13.65
CA ALA A 374 -22.80 -2.77 12.75
C ALA A 374 -23.05 -1.26 12.90
N LEU A 375 -24.31 -0.84 12.97
CA LEU A 375 -24.68 0.57 13.18
C LEU A 375 -24.24 1.13 14.55
N ARG A 376 -24.10 0.27 15.58
CA ARG A 376 -23.60 0.69 16.90
C ARG A 376 -22.11 0.93 16.92
N SER A 377 -21.35 0.05 16.27
CA SER A 377 -19.88 0.13 16.17
C SER A 377 -19.37 1.01 15.02
N SER A 378 -20.26 1.47 14.13
CA SER A 378 -19.91 2.19 12.92
C SER A 378 -19.23 3.54 13.16
N PRO A 379 -18.09 3.81 12.51
CA PRO A 379 -17.48 5.13 12.46
C PRO A 379 -18.25 6.11 11.57
N SER A 380 -18.98 5.61 10.55
CA SER A 380 -19.81 6.42 9.64
C SER A 380 -21.17 5.75 9.43
N LYS A 381 -22.17 6.16 10.20
CA LYS A 381 -23.54 5.63 10.12
C LYS A 381 -24.14 5.75 8.72
N ARG A 382 -23.81 6.83 7.99
CA ARG A 382 -24.26 7.02 6.62
C ARG A 382 -23.76 5.90 5.70
N ASN A 383 -22.44 5.66 5.69
CA ASN A 383 -21.84 4.65 4.84
C ASN A 383 -22.30 3.24 5.22
N THR A 384 -22.43 2.95 6.50
CA THR A 384 -22.96 1.67 6.98
C THR A 384 -24.40 1.46 6.51
N LEU A 385 -25.27 2.48 6.58
CA LEU A 385 -26.63 2.38 6.05
C LEU A 385 -26.64 2.18 4.53
N MET A 386 -25.75 2.84 3.78
CA MET A 386 -25.61 2.58 2.34
C MET A 386 -25.29 1.12 2.06
N VAL A 387 -24.30 0.54 2.75
CA VAL A 387 -23.93 -0.89 2.60
C VAL A 387 -25.10 -1.80 2.94
N ILE A 388 -25.81 -1.54 4.05
CA ILE A 388 -27.01 -2.29 4.44
C ILE A 388 -28.09 -2.22 3.35
N GLY A 389 -28.34 -1.02 2.80
CA GLY A 389 -29.34 -0.85 1.74
C GLY A 389 -28.96 -1.58 0.45
N VAL A 390 -27.68 -1.64 0.12
CA VAL A 390 -27.17 -2.44 -1.02
C VAL A 390 -27.35 -3.93 -0.74
N ALA A 391 -27.00 -4.41 0.47
CA ALA A 391 -27.16 -5.80 0.85
C ALA A 391 -28.63 -6.27 0.75
N TYR A 392 -29.60 -5.45 1.20
CA TYR A 392 -31.02 -5.72 0.99
C TYR A 392 -31.40 -5.77 -0.49
N GLY A 393 -30.84 -4.88 -1.31
CA GLY A 393 -31.07 -4.86 -2.75
C GLY A 393 -30.53 -6.09 -3.48
N GLU A 394 -29.35 -6.58 -3.09
CA GLU A 394 -28.76 -7.82 -3.61
C GLU A 394 -29.55 -9.06 -3.23
N ALA A 395 -30.11 -9.08 -2.02
CA ALA A 395 -31.02 -10.13 -1.55
C ALA A 395 -32.46 -10.00 -2.11
N GLU A 396 -32.69 -9.10 -3.07
CA GLU A 396 -34.00 -8.81 -3.68
C GLU A 396 -35.08 -8.33 -2.69
N CYS A 397 -34.70 -7.93 -1.47
CA CYS A 397 -35.55 -7.32 -0.47
C CYS A 397 -35.71 -5.80 -0.74
N TYR A 398 -36.34 -5.47 -1.89
CA TYR A 398 -36.39 -4.09 -2.39
C TYR A 398 -37.16 -3.12 -1.51
N ASP A 399 -38.14 -3.59 -0.71
CA ASP A 399 -38.90 -2.73 0.22
C ASP A 399 -38.02 -2.21 1.33
N GLU A 400 -37.26 -3.09 1.96
CA GLU A 400 -36.28 -2.78 3.00
C GLU A 400 -35.13 -1.92 2.44
N ALA A 401 -34.61 -2.27 1.27
CA ALA A 401 -33.59 -1.50 0.56
C ALA A 401 -34.04 -0.05 0.34
N ILE A 402 -35.24 0.16 -0.18
CA ILE A 402 -35.81 1.50 -0.38
C ILE A 402 -35.95 2.24 0.94
N GLN A 403 -36.46 1.62 2.00
CA GLN A 403 -36.60 2.27 3.33
C GLN A 403 -35.24 2.72 3.89
N VAL A 404 -34.21 1.89 3.77
CA VAL A 404 -32.85 2.22 4.20
C VAL A 404 -32.31 3.38 3.37
N MET A 405 -32.41 3.34 2.04
CA MET A 405 -31.92 4.42 1.17
C MET A 405 -32.65 5.74 1.39
N LEU A 406 -33.97 5.70 1.61
CA LEU A 406 -34.74 6.90 2.00
C LEU A 406 -34.27 7.45 3.37
N THR A 407 -33.95 6.55 4.31
CA THR A 407 -33.40 6.96 5.60
C THR A 407 -32.07 7.69 5.44
N VAL A 408 -31.19 7.19 4.57
CA VAL A 408 -29.92 7.87 4.23
C VAL A 408 -30.20 9.26 3.65
N GLN A 409 -31.07 9.35 2.65
CA GLN A 409 -31.40 10.62 1.97
C GLN A 409 -31.97 11.66 2.93
N HIS A 410 -32.85 11.24 3.85
CA HIS A 410 -33.51 12.17 4.79
C HIS A 410 -32.62 12.55 5.98
N THR A 411 -31.78 11.62 6.45
CA THR A 411 -30.97 11.85 7.65
C THR A 411 -29.67 12.60 7.33
N PHE A 412 -29.14 12.41 6.11
CA PHE A 412 -27.85 12.97 5.68
C PHE A 412 -27.95 13.70 4.33
N PRO A 413 -28.85 14.69 4.19
CA PRO A 413 -29.18 15.32 2.90
C PRO A 413 -28.01 16.09 2.25
N ASP A 414 -27.11 16.63 3.07
CA ASP A 414 -26.01 17.51 2.62
C ASP A 414 -24.64 16.81 2.65
N SER A 415 -24.60 15.49 2.85
CA SER A 415 -23.32 14.78 2.93
C SER A 415 -22.77 14.53 1.53
N ALA A 416 -21.64 15.16 1.23
CA ALA A 416 -20.85 14.92 0.01
C ALA A 416 -19.95 13.65 0.13
N ASP A 417 -19.93 13.02 1.31
CA ASP A 417 -19.05 11.89 1.58
C ASP A 417 -19.65 10.56 1.07
N GLY A 418 -19.09 10.04 0.00
CA GLY A 418 -19.43 8.72 -0.57
C GLY A 418 -20.64 8.73 -1.52
N PRO A 419 -21.06 7.56 -2.01
CA PRO A 419 -22.06 7.40 -3.08
C PRO A 419 -23.44 7.95 -2.67
N SER A 420 -24.19 8.46 -3.65
CA SER A 420 -25.55 8.96 -3.44
C SER A 420 -26.58 7.81 -3.36
N PRO A 421 -27.59 7.88 -2.49
CA PRO A 421 -28.68 6.90 -2.47
C PRO A 421 -29.63 7.02 -3.68
N VAL A 422 -29.57 8.13 -4.44
CA VAL A 422 -30.53 8.45 -5.51
C VAL A 422 -30.52 7.44 -6.66
N PRO A 423 -29.36 7.01 -7.22
CA PRO A 423 -29.33 5.97 -8.24
C PRO A 423 -29.89 4.63 -7.77
N TYR A 424 -29.61 4.25 -6.52
CA TYR A 424 -30.10 3.01 -5.92
C TYR A 424 -31.63 3.05 -5.72
N LEU A 425 -32.19 4.17 -5.28
CA LEU A 425 -33.64 4.36 -5.20
C LEU A 425 -34.29 4.22 -6.58
N ALA A 426 -33.72 4.88 -7.61
CA ALA A 426 -34.22 4.73 -8.98
C ALA A 426 -34.22 3.27 -9.43
N TYR A 427 -33.14 2.53 -9.12
CA TYR A 427 -32.97 1.13 -9.51
C TYR A 427 -33.92 0.19 -8.74
N TYR A 428 -34.06 0.34 -7.44
CA TYR A 428 -34.92 -0.53 -6.63
C TYR A 428 -36.40 -0.31 -6.94
N TYR A 429 -36.86 0.92 -7.18
CA TYR A 429 -38.20 1.18 -7.69
C TYR A 429 -38.42 0.57 -9.08
N TYR A 430 -37.42 0.62 -9.97
CA TYR A 430 -37.47 -0.07 -11.27
C TYR A 430 -37.65 -1.59 -11.09
N LYS A 431 -36.87 -2.20 -10.21
CA LYS A 431 -36.97 -3.64 -9.92
C LYS A 431 -38.33 -4.05 -9.32
N LYS A 432 -38.98 -3.16 -8.63
CA LYS A 432 -40.35 -3.35 -8.09
C LYS A 432 -41.46 -3.07 -9.12
N ASP A 433 -41.15 -2.75 -10.35
CA ASP A 433 -42.09 -2.33 -11.38
C ASP A 433 -42.86 -1.02 -11.05
N ASP A 434 -42.37 -0.24 -10.08
CA ASP A 434 -42.84 1.13 -9.79
C ASP A 434 -42.08 2.12 -10.67
N LEU A 435 -42.41 2.11 -11.96
CA LEU A 435 -41.73 2.92 -12.98
C LEU A 435 -41.91 4.42 -12.77
N HIS A 436 -42.97 4.85 -12.08
CA HIS A 436 -43.25 6.27 -11.78
C HIS A 436 -42.27 6.82 -10.76
N SER A 437 -42.11 6.10 -9.65
CA SER A 437 -41.12 6.44 -8.62
C SER A 437 -39.71 6.31 -9.15
N SER A 438 -39.42 5.26 -9.93
CA SER A 438 -38.13 5.08 -10.59
C SER A 438 -37.75 6.29 -11.47
N LEU A 439 -38.66 6.77 -12.34
CA LEU A 439 -38.44 7.94 -13.19
C LEU A 439 -38.16 9.21 -12.37
N THR A 440 -38.85 9.38 -11.25
CA THR A 440 -38.67 10.55 -10.36
C THR A 440 -37.24 10.64 -9.86
N TYR A 441 -36.66 9.52 -9.43
CA TYR A 441 -35.29 9.46 -8.94
C TYR A 441 -34.27 9.41 -10.10
N LEU A 442 -34.55 8.71 -11.20
CA LEU A 442 -33.64 8.59 -12.35
C LEU A 442 -33.34 9.96 -13.00
N LYS A 443 -34.30 10.89 -12.93
CA LYS A 443 -34.13 12.27 -13.44
C LYS A 443 -32.95 13.00 -12.79
N GLN A 444 -32.61 12.67 -11.56
CA GLN A 444 -31.54 13.31 -10.78
C GLN A 444 -30.32 12.39 -10.57
N ALA A 445 -30.44 11.13 -10.99
CA ALA A 445 -29.46 10.11 -10.62
C ALA A 445 -28.06 10.42 -11.17
N ALA A 446 -27.96 10.79 -12.47
CA ALA A 446 -26.68 11.09 -13.10
C ALA A 446 -26.00 12.36 -12.55
N GLU A 447 -26.81 13.36 -12.11
CA GLU A 447 -26.27 14.55 -11.43
C GLU A 447 -25.83 14.26 -10.00
N ALA A 448 -26.53 13.33 -9.32
CA ALA A 448 -26.26 13.00 -7.93
C ALA A 448 -25.05 12.06 -7.79
N ASP A 449 -24.93 11.07 -8.68
CA ASP A 449 -23.82 10.11 -8.74
C ASP A 449 -23.81 9.40 -10.11
N ARG A 450 -22.97 9.90 -11.00
CA ARG A 450 -22.87 9.40 -12.37
C ARG A 450 -22.37 7.95 -12.44
N GLN A 451 -21.37 7.63 -11.62
CA GLN A 451 -20.73 6.33 -11.61
C GLN A 451 -21.70 5.23 -11.17
N SER A 452 -22.37 5.41 -10.03
CA SER A 452 -23.38 4.46 -9.57
C SER A 452 -24.56 4.37 -10.54
N THR A 453 -24.96 5.47 -11.17
CA THR A 453 -26.04 5.47 -12.17
C THR A 453 -25.66 4.61 -13.39
N GLU A 454 -24.45 4.76 -13.90
CA GLU A 454 -23.96 3.96 -15.03
C GLU A 454 -23.86 2.48 -14.65
N GLN A 455 -23.30 2.16 -13.51
CA GLN A 455 -23.16 0.80 -13.02
C GLN A 455 -24.52 0.07 -12.91
N LEU A 456 -25.53 0.74 -12.39
CA LEU A 456 -26.86 0.14 -12.15
C LEU A 456 -27.71 0.03 -13.43
N PHE A 457 -27.56 0.95 -14.38
CA PHE A 457 -28.47 1.07 -15.52
C PHE A 457 -27.87 0.74 -16.89
N SER A 458 -26.55 0.57 -17.01
CA SER A 458 -25.89 0.28 -18.30
C SER A 458 -26.40 -1.00 -18.98
N SER A 459 -26.71 -2.02 -18.20
CA SER A 459 -27.30 -3.29 -18.70
C SER A 459 -28.76 -3.12 -19.16
N ILE A 460 -29.50 -2.16 -18.58
CA ILE A 460 -30.89 -1.85 -18.92
C ILE A 460 -30.97 -0.99 -20.17
N TYR A 461 -30.02 -0.06 -20.32
CA TYR A 461 -29.94 0.90 -21.44
C TYR A 461 -28.58 0.82 -22.16
N PRO A 462 -28.29 -0.30 -22.84
CA PRO A 462 -26.98 -0.50 -23.48
C PRO A 462 -26.72 0.54 -24.57
N GLY A 463 -25.53 1.15 -24.52
CA GLY A 463 -25.10 2.15 -25.50
C GLY A 463 -25.71 3.55 -25.32
N VAL A 464 -26.41 3.80 -24.23
CA VAL A 464 -26.96 5.11 -23.83
C VAL A 464 -26.06 5.69 -22.73
N THR A 465 -25.92 7.02 -22.70
CA THR A 465 -25.16 7.69 -21.63
C THR A 465 -26.02 7.88 -20.36
N PRO A 466 -25.44 7.94 -19.15
CA PRO A 466 -26.19 8.12 -17.91
C PRO A 466 -27.13 9.33 -17.91
N ASP A 467 -26.73 10.43 -18.55
CA ASP A 467 -27.54 11.65 -18.66
C ASP A 467 -28.82 11.46 -19.47
N GLU A 468 -28.86 10.46 -20.33
CA GLU A 468 -29.98 10.15 -21.22
C GLU A 468 -30.89 9.03 -20.70
N TYR A 469 -30.50 8.28 -19.65
CA TYR A 469 -31.30 7.17 -19.12
C TYR A 469 -32.74 7.59 -18.76
N TYR A 470 -32.90 8.77 -18.15
CA TYR A 470 -34.24 9.31 -17.86
C TYR A 470 -35.09 9.47 -19.12
N LEU A 471 -34.52 10.00 -20.22
CA LEU A 471 -35.24 10.25 -21.47
C LEU A 471 -35.72 8.92 -22.09
N TYR A 472 -34.86 7.91 -22.10
CA TYR A 472 -35.20 6.58 -22.61
C TYR A 472 -36.21 5.85 -21.73
N ALA A 473 -36.06 5.94 -20.42
CA ALA A 473 -37.02 5.37 -19.46
C ALA A 473 -38.41 6.04 -19.60
N TYR A 474 -38.44 7.37 -19.73
CA TYR A 474 -39.67 8.13 -19.95
C TYR A 474 -40.37 7.70 -21.25
N ARG A 475 -39.60 7.63 -22.35
CA ARG A 475 -40.13 7.17 -23.63
C ARG A 475 -40.67 5.75 -23.58
N ASN A 476 -40.00 4.86 -22.86
CA ASN A 476 -40.46 3.48 -22.69
C ASN A 476 -41.80 3.42 -21.94
N LEU A 477 -42.00 4.30 -20.96
CA LEU A 477 -43.23 4.33 -20.17
C LEU A 477 -44.39 5.04 -20.86
N TYR A 478 -44.13 6.18 -21.53
CA TYR A 478 -45.18 7.03 -22.08
C TYR A 478 -45.30 6.99 -23.61
N GLY A 479 -44.34 6.37 -24.33
CA GLY A 479 -44.33 6.24 -25.77
C GLY A 479 -43.80 7.46 -26.56
N HIS A 480 -43.44 8.54 -25.88
CA HIS A 480 -42.88 9.78 -26.43
C HIS A 480 -41.82 10.39 -25.50
N PHE A 481 -41.07 11.36 -25.97
CA PHE A 481 -40.08 12.07 -25.14
C PHE A 481 -40.74 13.18 -24.32
N PRO A 482 -40.17 13.60 -23.16
CA PRO A 482 -40.74 14.61 -22.26
C PRO A 482 -41.00 15.99 -22.90
N GLU A 483 -40.31 16.32 -23.99
CA GLU A 483 -40.45 17.59 -24.72
C GLU A 483 -41.75 17.70 -25.53
N GLU A 484 -42.41 16.58 -25.77
CA GLU A 484 -43.68 16.52 -26.52
C GLU A 484 -44.90 16.76 -25.63
N ASP A 485 -44.72 16.87 -24.30
CA ASP A 485 -45.77 17.17 -23.31
C ASP A 485 -46.02 18.70 -23.09
N LYS A 486 -45.34 19.55 -23.86
CA LYS A 486 -45.51 21.01 -23.89
C LYS A 486 -46.37 21.44 -25.05
#